data_0cf0cb60f44bb9fe10ea73bdc34feb80
#
_entry.id   0cf0cb60f44bb9fe10ea73bdc34feb80
#
_cell.length_a   1.000
_cell.length_b   1.000
_cell.length_c   1.000
_cell.angle_alpha   90.00
_cell.angle_beta   90.00
_cell.angle_gamma   90.00
#
_symmetry.space_group_name_H-M   'P 1'
#
loop_
_entity.id
_entity.type
_entity.pdbx_description
1 polymer ?
#
loop_
_entity_poly.entity_id
_entity_poly.type
_entity_poly.pdbx_seq_one_letter_code
_entity_poly.pdbx_strand_id
1 'polypeptide(L)'
;MKRFFLVSYILLMSFPAFSQGWEFNYGISSVTAAGNSVLLPFWARTVQGGYMPDVASTIITGGGDVLYTARNGIYFGAGANLAGGVLAGNMRANAKVSGLVDRLYVSAGWRFLHADIGMKPRQRELCDLSLTGGDIIMSGYARNLPGVNLWSDWIYFEKGHWVGIKGNWAHYTMTDSRYVSGTMVHNKSIAFKLALGRKVDLEAGLDHWVQWGGMSPEYGRLPMSWKDYGRVIFARKGGEDAPEGDRQNALGNHLGREFVRVRWRAEKFTMTAQYDMPFEDGRGTIKIQNAPDGVYSLVLNLNDRRGFVTDVLYEFAHTTWQSGEVHDRPATEEEMTKVYPDNVDAYWQRPDDFYYGRIVYGGMDTYFNSLDYKSGWTFHGKVLGLPLMTPEPADASGMVLGVANNRLRAHHVGVKGNMGNMPYGFKATYSSNWGNFGMAGNSIYHLRPWQLSLALELEFGRAVTNLPVSLSVGAYGDIGKLYQNCFGLTLKVSYSSSPR
;
A
#
# COMPACT_ATOMS: atom_id res chain seq x y z
N MET A 1 1.65 -38.34 4.71
CA MET A 1 0.85 -37.49 5.58
C MET A 1 1.09 -37.67 7.07
N LYS A 2 1.05 -38.87 7.63
CA LYS A 2 1.25 -39.08 9.10
C LYS A 2 2.65 -38.65 9.64
N ARG A 3 3.72 -38.70 8.85
CA ARG A 3 5.08 -38.27 9.28
C ARG A 3 5.28 -36.75 9.26
N PHE A 4 4.54 -36.04 8.47
CA PHE A 4 4.60 -34.56 8.42
C PHE A 4 3.93 -33.93 9.66
N PHE A 5 2.82 -34.52 10.13
CA PHE A 5 2.16 -34.10 11.38
C PHE A 5 3.00 -34.36 12.62
N LEU A 6 3.79 -35.45 12.64
CA LEU A 6 4.62 -35.83 13.80
C LEU A 6 5.83 -34.87 13.95
N VAL A 7 6.45 -34.45 12.85
CA VAL A 7 7.55 -33.47 12.86
C VAL A 7 7.06 -32.08 13.29
N SER A 8 5.88 -31.66 12.84
CA SER A 8 5.25 -30.43 13.31
C SER A 8 4.89 -30.46 14.80
N TYR A 9 4.47 -31.62 15.31
CA TYR A 9 4.12 -31.81 16.72
C TYR A 9 5.35 -31.83 17.63
N ILE A 10 6.48 -32.40 17.18
CA ILE A 10 7.75 -32.45 17.94
C ILE A 10 8.42 -31.07 17.98
N LEU A 11 8.33 -30.26 16.89
CA LEU A 11 8.81 -28.88 16.89
C LEU A 11 7.96 -27.95 17.79
N LEU A 12 6.69 -28.26 18.01
CA LEU A 12 5.78 -27.51 18.89
C LEU A 12 5.93 -27.79 20.37
N MET A 13 6.54 -28.92 20.74
CA MET A 13 6.64 -29.36 22.14
C MET A 13 7.99 -29.09 22.82
N SER A 14 8.99 -28.56 22.12
CA SER A 14 10.36 -28.49 22.66
C SER A 14 10.82 -27.10 23.14
N PHE A 15 9.92 -26.13 23.35
CA PHE A 15 10.32 -24.80 23.81
C PHE A 15 9.64 -24.27 25.07
N PRO A 16 9.81 -24.92 26.25
CA PRO A 16 9.36 -24.32 27.50
C PRO A 16 10.50 -23.75 28.39
N ALA A 17 11.74 -23.63 27.93
CA ALA A 17 12.84 -23.38 28.84
C ALA A 17 13.59 -22.04 28.73
N PHE A 18 13.14 -21.08 27.91
CA PHE A 18 13.82 -19.79 27.77
C PHE A 18 12.90 -18.63 28.21
N SER A 19 12.70 -18.50 29.53
CA SER A 19 11.69 -17.61 30.09
C SER A 19 12.14 -16.18 30.44
N GLN A 20 13.39 -15.81 30.26
CA GLN A 20 13.81 -14.42 30.49
C GLN A 20 14.27 -13.77 29.19
N GLY A 21 13.51 -12.79 28.69
CA GLY A 21 13.84 -11.97 27.52
C GLY A 21 13.41 -12.53 26.16
N TRP A 22 12.83 -13.73 26.09
CA TRP A 22 12.36 -14.33 24.84
C TRP A 22 10.84 -14.34 24.76
N GLU A 23 10.33 -13.88 23.61
CA GLU A 23 8.91 -13.96 23.26
C GLU A 23 8.77 -14.77 21.97
N PHE A 24 7.84 -15.72 21.94
CA PHE A 24 7.55 -16.57 20.80
C PHE A 24 6.08 -16.46 20.43
N ASN A 25 5.80 -16.04 19.21
CA ASN A 25 4.46 -15.99 18.66
C ASN A 25 4.40 -16.87 17.43
N TYR A 26 3.44 -17.76 17.34
CA TYR A 26 3.23 -18.59 16.16
C TYR A 26 1.74 -18.76 15.89
N GLY A 27 1.42 -19.04 14.66
CA GLY A 27 0.02 -19.26 14.27
C GLY A 27 -0.10 -19.95 12.93
N ILE A 28 -1.27 -20.50 12.74
CA ILE A 28 -1.70 -21.08 11.46
C ILE A 28 -3.11 -20.61 11.19
N SER A 29 -3.40 -20.31 9.94
CA SER A 29 -4.76 -20.02 9.52
C SER A 29 -5.08 -20.65 8.17
N SER A 30 -6.36 -20.94 7.97
CA SER A 30 -6.92 -21.35 6.69
C SER A 30 -8.02 -20.37 6.32
N VAL A 31 -7.98 -19.83 5.13
CA VAL A 31 -9.02 -18.96 4.57
C VAL A 31 -9.55 -19.61 3.31
N THR A 32 -10.83 -19.93 3.31
CA THR A 32 -11.55 -20.37 2.11
C THR A 32 -12.43 -19.21 1.65
N ALA A 33 -12.30 -18.81 0.39
CA ALA A 33 -13.10 -17.78 -0.24
C ALA A 33 -13.82 -18.37 -1.46
N ALA A 34 -15.10 -18.11 -1.58
CA ALA A 34 -15.91 -18.52 -2.70
C ALA A 34 -16.88 -17.40 -3.11
N GLY A 35 -17.28 -17.38 -4.37
CA GLY A 35 -18.22 -16.40 -4.89
C GLY A 35 -18.98 -16.93 -6.10
N ASN A 36 -19.97 -16.18 -6.54
CA ASN A 36 -20.82 -16.50 -7.69
C ASN A 36 -20.26 -15.96 -9.03
N SER A 37 -19.06 -15.40 -9.02
CA SER A 37 -18.37 -14.86 -10.19
C SER A 37 -16.94 -15.42 -10.29
N VAL A 38 -16.29 -15.24 -11.45
CA VAL A 38 -14.89 -15.61 -11.66
C VAL A 38 -13.99 -14.84 -10.69
N LEU A 39 -14.23 -13.53 -10.54
CA LEU A 39 -13.53 -12.71 -9.57
C LEU A 39 -14.31 -12.65 -8.26
N LEU A 40 -13.61 -12.74 -7.16
CA LEU A 40 -14.16 -12.48 -5.84
C LEU A 40 -14.52 -10.99 -5.69
N PRO A 41 -15.49 -10.66 -4.83
CA PRO A 41 -15.78 -9.27 -4.49
C PRO A 41 -14.55 -8.54 -3.97
N PHE A 42 -14.50 -7.23 -4.21
CA PHE A 42 -13.35 -6.36 -3.91
C PHE A 42 -12.78 -6.59 -2.50
N TRP A 43 -13.60 -6.51 -1.48
CA TRP A 43 -13.15 -6.67 -0.09
C TRP A 43 -12.76 -8.11 0.26
N ALA A 44 -13.27 -9.13 -0.42
CA ALA A 44 -12.86 -10.52 -0.20
C ALA A 44 -11.44 -10.81 -0.74
N ARG A 45 -11.01 -10.12 -1.80
CA ARG A 45 -9.67 -10.25 -2.41
C ARG A 45 -8.67 -9.19 -1.92
N THR A 46 -9.15 -8.09 -1.32
CA THR A 46 -8.31 -7.03 -0.77
C THR A 46 -7.99 -7.34 0.68
N VAL A 47 -7.00 -8.21 0.88
CA VAL A 47 -6.53 -8.66 2.19
C VAL A 47 -5.14 -8.10 2.43
N GLN A 48 -4.86 -7.77 3.67
CA GLN A 48 -3.57 -7.24 4.11
C GLN A 48 -2.42 -8.17 3.70
N GLY A 49 -1.33 -7.55 3.23
CA GLY A 49 -0.18 -8.28 2.69
C GLY A 49 -0.40 -8.82 1.27
N GLY A 50 -1.55 -8.55 0.63
CA GLY A 50 -1.79 -8.82 -0.79
C GLY A 50 -1.67 -10.28 -1.22
N TYR A 51 -1.79 -11.25 -0.29
CA TYR A 51 -1.58 -12.67 -0.61
C TYR A 51 -2.84 -13.39 -1.10
N MET A 52 -4.03 -12.82 -0.92
CA MET A 52 -5.27 -13.44 -1.43
C MET A 52 -5.35 -13.33 -2.95
N PRO A 53 -5.65 -14.44 -3.64
CA PRO A 53 -5.94 -14.44 -5.07
C PRO A 53 -7.26 -13.70 -5.37
N ASP A 54 -7.40 -13.29 -6.62
CA ASP A 54 -8.62 -12.62 -7.08
C ASP A 54 -9.78 -13.59 -7.37
N VAL A 55 -9.50 -14.90 -7.34
CA VAL A 55 -10.47 -15.97 -7.64
C VAL A 55 -10.74 -16.82 -6.40
N ALA A 56 -11.83 -17.61 -6.46
CA ALA A 56 -12.16 -18.57 -5.41
C ALA A 56 -10.96 -19.45 -5.04
N SER A 57 -10.67 -19.58 -3.75
CA SER A 57 -9.45 -20.22 -3.29
C SER A 57 -9.54 -20.69 -1.84
N THR A 58 -8.70 -21.65 -1.49
CA THR A 58 -8.38 -21.96 -0.09
C THR A 58 -6.90 -21.73 0.13
N ILE A 59 -6.57 -20.80 1.00
CA ILE A 59 -5.18 -20.45 1.35
C ILE A 59 -4.92 -20.82 2.80
N ILE A 60 -3.83 -21.53 3.02
CA ILE A 60 -3.31 -21.85 4.35
C ILE A 60 -2.07 -20.99 4.57
N THR A 61 -2.01 -20.31 5.70
CA THR A 61 -0.82 -19.58 6.13
C THR A 61 -0.32 -20.14 7.44
N GLY A 62 1.00 -20.20 7.59
CA GLY A 62 1.62 -20.67 8.83
C GLY A 62 2.94 -19.98 9.05
N GLY A 63 3.19 -19.57 10.28
CA GLY A 63 4.42 -18.89 10.63
C GLY A 63 4.54 -18.52 12.10
N GLY A 64 5.59 -17.79 12.39
CA GLY A 64 5.85 -17.29 13.75
C GLY A 64 6.90 -16.21 13.76
N ASP A 65 6.99 -15.57 14.90
CA ASP A 65 7.96 -14.54 15.21
C ASP A 65 8.63 -14.88 16.53
N VAL A 66 9.92 -14.61 16.61
CA VAL A 66 10.70 -14.67 17.84
C VAL A 66 11.28 -13.30 18.13
N LEU A 67 11.21 -12.87 19.38
CA LEU A 67 11.82 -11.63 19.86
C LEU A 67 12.63 -11.95 21.11
N TYR A 68 13.86 -11.49 21.13
CA TYR A 68 14.71 -11.47 22.31
C TYR A 68 14.99 -10.03 22.72
N THR A 69 14.74 -9.67 23.95
CA THR A 69 15.04 -8.35 24.50
C THR A 69 16.04 -8.48 25.65
N ALA A 70 17.22 -7.88 25.48
CA ALA A 70 18.26 -7.84 26.49
C ALA A 70 17.96 -6.78 27.58
N ARG A 71 18.56 -6.92 28.77
CA ARG A 71 18.36 -5.99 29.90
C ARG A 71 18.72 -4.53 29.60
N ASN A 72 19.64 -4.28 28.66
CA ASN A 72 20.05 -2.96 28.22
C ASN A 72 19.14 -2.35 27.15
N GLY A 73 18.01 -3.01 26.80
CA GLY A 73 17.04 -2.57 25.81
C GLY A 73 17.42 -2.85 24.36
N ILE A 74 18.53 -3.59 24.10
CA ILE A 74 18.81 -4.11 22.76
C ILE A 74 17.87 -5.28 22.50
N TYR A 75 17.25 -5.32 21.32
CA TYR A 75 16.45 -6.46 20.91
C TYR A 75 16.93 -7.04 19.57
N PHE A 76 16.64 -8.33 19.39
CA PHE A 76 16.79 -9.06 18.14
C PHE A 76 15.50 -9.82 17.88
N GLY A 77 15.03 -9.75 16.65
CA GLY A 77 13.81 -10.45 16.24
C GLY A 77 14.01 -11.17 14.92
N ALA A 78 13.21 -12.19 14.70
CA ALA A 78 13.10 -12.85 13.42
C ALA A 78 11.66 -13.32 13.22
N GLY A 79 11.20 -13.34 11.99
CA GLY A 79 9.85 -13.82 11.67
C GLY A 79 9.79 -14.42 10.29
N ALA A 80 8.94 -15.43 10.17
CA ALA A 80 8.62 -16.07 8.90
C ALA A 80 7.13 -16.41 8.85
N ASN A 81 6.52 -16.22 7.67
CA ASN A 81 5.18 -16.69 7.39
C ASN A 81 5.10 -17.15 5.92
N LEU A 82 4.64 -18.38 5.74
CA LEU A 82 4.44 -18.98 4.43
C LEU A 82 2.95 -19.05 4.14
N ALA A 83 2.57 -18.83 2.90
CA ALA A 83 1.23 -19.05 2.42
C ALA A 83 1.25 -20.03 1.26
N GLY A 84 0.28 -20.93 1.22
CA GLY A 84 0.11 -21.86 0.13
C GLY A 84 -1.34 -22.26 0.01
N GLY A 85 -1.77 -22.60 -1.21
CA GLY A 85 -3.16 -22.94 -1.37
C GLY A 85 -3.54 -23.42 -2.76
N VAL A 86 -4.82 -23.72 -2.89
CA VAL A 86 -5.44 -24.21 -4.11
C VAL A 86 -6.34 -23.10 -4.65
N LEU A 87 -6.13 -22.76 -5.92
CA LEU A 87 -6.95 -21.81 -6.66
C LEU A 87 -8.00 -22.60 -7.45
N ALA A 88 -9.26 -22.19 -7.36
CA ALA A 88 -10.26 -22.67 -8.28
C ALA A 88 -10.05 -21.94 -9.61
N GLY A 89 -9.51 -22.66 -10.60
CA GLY A 89 -9.59 -22.22 -12.00
C GLY A 89 -11.05 -22.21 -12.47
N ASN A 90 -11.32 -21.64 -13.66
CA ASN A 90 -12.60 -21.85 -14.35
C ASN A 90 -12.97 -23.32 -14.27
N MET A 91 -14.23 -23.67 -14.10
CA MET A 91 -14.72 -25.05 -13.89
C MET A 91 -14.22 -26.09 -14.91
N ARG A 92 -13.44 -25.68 -15.90
CA ARG A 92 -12.78 -26.52 -16.92
C ARG A 92 -11.25 -26.55 -16.83
N ALA A 93 -10.62 -25.79 -15.91
CA ALA A 93 -9.18 -25.79 -15.73
C ALA A 93 -8.81 -26.48 -14.42
N ASN A 94 -7.73 -27.24 -14.42
CA ASN A 94 -7.18 -27.93 -13.25
C ASN A 94 -6.89 -26.94 -12.13
N ALA A 95 -7.22 -27.30 -10.88
CA ALA A 95 -6.89 -26.53 -9.71
C ALA A 95 -5.37 -26.25 -9.69
N LYS A 96 -4.99 -24.99 -9.57
CA LYS A 96 -3.59 -24.57 -9.54
C LYS A 96 -3.14 -24.44 -8.08
N VAL A 97 -2.09 -25.16 -7.73
CA VAL A 97 -1.43 -24.99 -6.42
C VAL A 97 -0.48 -23.82 -6.50
N SER A 98 -0.53 -22.93 -5.53
CA SER A 98 0.40 -21.82 -5.41
C SER A 98 1.01 -21.79 -4.00
N GLY A 99 2.24 -21.31 -3.92
CA GLY A 99 2.91 -21.06 -2.65
C GLY A 99 3.69 -19.76 -2.74
N LEU A 100 3.76 -19.05 -1.62
CA LEU A 100 4.53 -17.81 -1.52
C LEU A 100 5.07 -17.61 -0.10
N VAL A 101 6.14 -16.84 -0.02
CA VAL A 101 6.63 -16.27 1.24
C VAL A 101 5.88 -14.96 1.46
N ASP A 102 5.11 -14.86 2.54
CA ASP A 102 4.38 -13.65 2.91
C ASP A 102 5.30 -12.69 3.67
N ARG A 103 6.07 -13.23 4.63
CA ARG A 103 7.10 -12.50 5.37
C ARG A 103 8.27 -13.42 5.69
N LEU A 104 9.46 -12.85 5.64
CA LEU A 104 10.71 -13.49 6.08
C LEU A 104 11.69 -12.37 6.41
N TYR A 105 12.00 -12.18 7.69
CA TYR A 105 12.83 -11.08 8.12
C TYR A 105 13.63 -11.37 9.38
N VAL A 106 14.68 -10.59 9.56
CA VAL A 106 15.35 -10.39 10.84
C VAL A 106 15.30 -8.91 11.22
N SER A 107 15.27 -8.62 12.50
CA SER A 107 15.24 -7.24 13.01
C SER A 107 16.16 -7.10 14.22
N ALA A 108 16.68 -5.90 14.40
CA ALA A 108 17.42 -5.50 15.58
C ALA A 108 17.07 -4.06 15.92
N GLY A 109 17.20 -3.69 17.18
CA GLY A 109 17.01 -2.32 17.58
C GLY A 109 17.57 -2.02 18.97
N TRP A 110 17.76 -0.75 19.19
CA TRP A 110 18.20 -0.21 20.46
C TRP A 110 17.61 1.17 20.68
N ARG A 111 16.92 1.34 21.79
CA ARG A 111 16.21 2.58 22.12
C ARG A 111 15.23 2.94 20.98
N PHE A 112 15.49 4.06 20.31
CA PHE A 112 14.66 4.60 19.24
C PHE A 112 15.13 4.19 17.82
N LEU A 113 16.25 3.46 17.68
CA LEU A 113 16.79 3.06 16.37
C LEU A 113 16.52 1.60 16.09
N HIS A 114 16.09 1.30 14.89
CA HIS A 114 15.69 -0.03 14.45
C HIS A 114 16.23 -0.34 13.06
N ALA A 115 16.53 -1.60 12.81
CA ALA A 115 16.93 -2.13 11.52
C ALA A 115 16.16 -3.41 11.22
N ASP A 116 15.63 -3.51 10.01
CA ASP A 116 14.97 -4.70 9.51
C ASP A 116 15.62 -5.13 8.20
N ILE A 117 15.80 -6.44 8.00
CA ILE A 117 16.32 -7.03 6.76
C ILE A 117 15.36 -8.14 6.34
N GLY A 118 14.91 -8.09 5.10
CA GLY A 118 13.97 -9.06 4.52
C GLY A 118 12.61 -8.45 4.24
N MET A 119 11.58 -9.30 4.25
CA MET A 119 10.19 -8.96 3.96
C MET A 119 9.42 -8.79 5.29
N LYS A 120 9.53 -7.63 5.91
CA LYS A 120 8.82 -7.32 7.16
C LYS A 120 7.56 -6.51 6.88
N PRO A 121 6.40 -6.86 7.48
CA PRO A 121 5.20 -6.04 7.37
C PRO A 121 5.41 -4.64 7.91
N ARG A 122 4.94 -3.62 7.17
CA ARG A 122 4.94 -2.24 7.64
C ARG A 122 3.84 -2.02 8.67
N GLN A 123 4.11 -1.17 9.65
CA GLN A 123 3.08 -0.73 10.59
C GLN A 123 2.10 0.20 9.89
N ARG A 124 0.82 -0.02 10.13
CA ARG A 124 -0.22 0.90 9.68
C ARG A 124 -0.28 2.12 10.57
N GLU A 125 -0.55 3.24 9.97
CA GLU A 125 -0.65 4.52 10.67
C GLU A 125 -2.07 4.81 11.14
N LEU A 126 -3.07 4.24 10.45
CA LEU A 126 -4.48 4.24 10.82
C LEU A 126 -5.00 2.81 11.08
N CYS A 127 -6.25 2.70 11.45
CA CYS A 127 -6.90 1.42 11.75
C CYS A 127 -7.08 0.53 10.50
N ASP A 128 -7.40 -0.72 10.70
CA ASP A 128 -7.63 -1.74 9.65
C ASP A 128 -8.97 -1.57 8.91
N LEU A 129 -9.80 -0.62 9.31
CA LEU A 129 -10.96 -0.19 8.54
C LEU A 129 -10.55 0.68 7.33
N SER A 130 -9.40 1.39 7.40
CA SER A 130 -8.95 2.34 6.38
C SER A 130 -8.71 1.67 5.02
N LEU A 131 -9.01 2.41 3.93
CA LEU A 131 -8.68 2.05 2.55
C LEU A 131 -7.18 1.84 2.32
N THR A 132 -6.35 2.63 2.99
CA THR A 132 -4.89 2.61 2.78
C THR A 132 -4.12 2.19 4.03
N GLY A 133 -4.77 2.19 5.20
CA GLY A 133 -4.08 2.08 6.49
C GLY A 133 -3.32 3.35 6.88
N GLY A 134 -3.60 4.47 6.19
CA GLY A 134 -3.00 5.78 6.42
C GLY A 134 -1.79 6.10 5.54
N ASP A 135 -1.58 5.34 4.44
CA ASP A 135 -0.52 5.58 3.47
C ASP A 135 -1.04 5.31 2.05
N ILE A 136 -1.24 6.39 1.26
CA ILE A 136 -1.76 6.31 -0.10
C ILE A 136 -0.76 5.67 -1.07
N ILE A 137 0.55 5.71 -0.77
CA ILE A 137 1.61 5.20 -1.64
C ILE A 137 1.92 3.73 -1.34
N MET A 138 1.98 3.35 -0.06
CA MET A 138 2.28 1.98 0.36
C MET A 138 1.23 1.52 1.35
N SER A 139 0.11 1.08 0.83
CA SER A 139 -1.05 0.70 1.65
C SER A 139 -0.79 -0.55 2.51
N GLY A 140 -1.57 -0.72 3.57
CA GLY A 140 -1.54 -1.93 4.39
C GLY A 140 -1.99 -3.20 3.65
N TYR A 141 -2.48 -3.09 2.43
CA TYR A 141 -2.87 -4.21 1.55
C TYR A 141 -1.75 -4.62 0.59
N ALA A 142 -0.70 -3.82 0.46
CA ALA A 142 0.45 -4.14 -0.38
C ALA A 142 1.23 -5.35 0.16
N ARG A 143 1.86 -6.10 -0.76
CA ARG A 143 2.82 -7.14 -0.38
C ARG A 143 4.10 -6.50 0.14
N ASN A 144 4.73 -7.20 1.09
CA ASN A 144 5.99 -6.76 1.66
C ASN A 144 7.11 -6.87 0.62
N LEU A 145 7.86 -5.80 0.42
CA LEU A 145 9.03 -5.78 -0.44
C LEU A 145 10.24 -6.34 0.32
N PRO A 146 11.06 -7.23 -0.28
CA PRO A 146 12.32 -7.66 0.33
C PRO A 146 13.35 -6.54 0.28
N GLY A 147 14.04 -6.30 1.40
CA GLY A 147 15.04 -5.24 1.46
C GLY A 147 15.60 -4.98 2.84
N VAL A 148 16.17 -3.80 3.01
CA VAL A 148 16.71 -3.28 4.26
C VAL A 148 15.98 -2.00 4.62
N ASN A 149 15.57 -1.85 5.88
CA ASN A 149 14.93 -0.65 6.40
C ASN A 149 15.59 -0.24 7.72
N LEU A 150 16.11 0.97 7.77
CA LEU A 150 16.59 1.63 8.97
C LEU A 150 15.56 2.68 9.36
N TRP A 151 15.03 2.65 10.57
CA TRP A 151 13.97 3.53 10.98
C TRP A 151 14.08 3.91 12.46
N SER A 152 13.38 4.98 12.84
CA SER A 152 13.34 5.42 14.23
C SER A 152 11.91 5.50 14.77
N ASP A 153 11.78 5.28 16.07
CA ASP A 153 10.64 5.79 16.83
C ASP A 153 10.72 7.33 16.91
N TRP A 154 9.72 7.95 17.54
CA TRP A 154 9.74 9.38 17.81
C TRP A 154 10.93 9.75 18.71
N ILE A 155 11.84 10.56 18.20
CA ILE A 155 12.95 11.17 18.92
C ILE A 155 12.50 12.54 19.39
N TYR A 156 12.40 12.71 20.70
CA TYR A 156 11.97 13.97 21.31
C TYR A 156 13.16 14.82 21.71
N PHE A 157 13.10 16.13 21.39
CA PHE A 157 14.22 17.05 21.62
C PHE A 157 14.30 17.59 23.04
N GLU A 158 13.25 17.42 23.81
CA GLU A 158 13.12 17.99 25.14
C GLU A 158 12.41 17.02 26.13
N LYS A 159 12.57 17.29 27.45
CA LYS A 159 12.02 16.42 28.49
C LYS A 159 10.49 16.36 28.52
N GLY A 160 9.83 17.37 27.99
CA GLY A 160 8.36 17.44 27.93
C GLY A 160 7.74 16.59 26.84
N HIS A 161 8.54 16.09 25.90
CA HIS A 161 8.11 15.28 24.76
C HIS A 161 7.04 15.96 23.89
N TRP A 162 7.14 17.28 23.73
CA TRP A 162 6.17 18.04 22.95
C TRP A 162 6.60 18.27 21.49
N VAL A 163 7.89 18.19 21.19
CA VAL A 163 8.41 18.22 19.81
C VAL A 163 9.19 16.95 19.51
N GLY A 164 8.79 16.22 18.48
CA GLY A 164 9.44 15.00 18.07
C GLY A 164 9.70 14.94 16.57
N ILE A 165 10.68 14.13 16.20
CA ILE A 165 11.00 13.76 14.83
C ILE A 165 11.11 12.25 14.71
N LYS A 166 10.68 11.67 13.59
CA LYS A 166 10.96 10.30 13.20
C LYS A 166 11.29 10.23 11.72
N GLY A 167 11.96 9.17 11.31
CA GLY A 167 12.24 8.94 9.90
C GLY A 167 12.63 7.52 9.60
N ASN A 168 12.70 7.21 8.31
CA ASN A 168 13.28 5.97 7.83
C ASN A 168 14.14 6.20 6.59
N TRP A 169 14.98 5.23 6.34
CA TRP A 169 15.76 5.05 5.13
C TRP A 169 15.73 3.58 4.76
N ALA A 170 15.25 3.27 3.58
CA ALA A 170 15.10 1.89 3.16
C ALA A 170 15.52 1.68 1.70
N HIS A 171 15.91 0.43 1.42
CA HIS A 171 16.25 -0.02 0.09
C HIS A 171 15.69 -1.42 -0.13
N TYR A 172 14.87 -1.55 -1.17
CA TYR A 172 14.15 -2.77 -1.49
C TYR A 172 14.43 -3.21 -2.93
N THR A 173 14.01 -4.44 -3.25
CA THR A 173 14.05 -4.99 -4.61
C THR A 173 12.66 -5.52 -4.98
N MET A 174 12.25 -5.29 -6.21
CA MET A 174 11.04 -5.88 -6.77
C MET A 174 11.38 -7.20 -7.46
N THR A 175 10.74 -8.29 -7.01
CA THR A 175 11.07 -9.66 -7.41
C THR A 175 10.00 -10.33 -8.27
N ASP A 176 9.00 -9.57 -8.67
CA ASP A 176 7.91 -10.02 -9.54
C ASP A 176 8.28 -9.97 -11.03
N SER A 177 7.40 -10.53 -11.88
CA SER A 177 7.47 -10.36 -13.33
C SER A 177 7.07 -8.94 -13.69
N ARG A 178 8.00 -8.17 -14.26
CA ARG A 178 7.81 -6.75 -14.54
C ARG A 178 8.62 -6.27 -15.73
N TYR A 179 8.23 -5.14 -16.32
CA TYR A 179 8.85 -4.59 -17.53
C TYR A 179 10.35 -4.31 -17.34
N VAL A 180 10.74 -3.65 -16.26
CA VAL A 180 12.15 -3.47 -15.88
C VAL A 180 12.49 -4.51 -14.83
N SER A 181 13.14 -5.61 -15.22
CA SER A 181 13.51 -6.68 -14.29
C SER A 181 14.61 -6.23 -13.32
N GLY A 182 14.54 -6.69 -12.07
CA GLY A 182 15.51 -6.31 -11.05
C GLY A 182 15.42 -4.84 -10.62
N THR A 183 14.27 -4.20 -10.80
CA THR A 183 14.01 -2.84 -10.29
C THR A 183 14.29 -2.76 -8.80
N MET A 184 15.09 -1.80 -8.40
CA MET A 184 15.33 -1.43 -7.01
C MET A 184 14.37 -0.31 -6.58
N VAL A 185 14.10 -0.24 -5.29
CA VAL A 185 13.25 0.79 -4.71
C VAL A 185 13.96 1.43 -3.53
N HIS A 186 14.17 2.73 -3.60
CA HIS A 186 14.62 3.52 -2.46
C HIS A 186 13.43 4.18 -1.78
N ASN A 187 13.42 4.19 -0.45
CA ASN A 187 12.45 4.93 0.35
C ASN A 187 13.16 5.73 1.44
N LYS A 188 12.72 6.94 1.64
CA LYS A 188 13.10 7.78 2.77
C LYS A 188 11.90 8.57 3.24
N SER A 189 11.78 8.74 4.56
CA SER A 189 10.73 9.56 5.14
C SER A 189 11.23 10.39 6.30
N ILE A 190 10.52 11.47 6.54
CA ILE A 190 10.68 12.31 7.72
C ILE A 190 9.30 12.76 8.19
N ALA A 191 9.07 12.72 9.48
CA ALA A 191 7.85 13.25 10.08
C ALA A 191 8.18 14.04 11.35
N PHE A 192 7.42 15.10 11.55
CA PHE A 192 7.48 15.96 12.71
C PHE A 192 6.21 15.80 13.55
N LYS A 193 6.34 15.90 14.84
CA LYS A 193 5.24 15.85 15.79
C LYS A 193 5.30 17.03 16.73
N LEU A 194 4.15 17.63 16.97
CA LEU A 194 3.92 18.64 17.99
C LEU A 194 2.79 18.17 18.90
N ALA A 195 3.11 17.91 20.17
CA ALA A 195 2.13 17.53 21.18
C ALA A 195 1.65 18.78 21.94
N LEU A 196 0.40 19.18 21.74
CA LEU A 196 -0.23 20.31 22.41
C LEU A 196 -0.89 19.83 23.71
N GLY A 197 -0.07 19.73 24.76
CA GLY A 197 -0.45 19.13 26.02
C GLY A 197 -0.67 17.62 25.91
N ARG A 198 -1.60 17.06 26.71
CA ARG A 198 -1.89 15.62 26.72
C ARG A 198 -3.00 15.22 25.73
N LYS A 199 -3.71 16.17 25.19
CA LYS A 199 -4.95 15.92 24.44
C LYS A 199 -4.79 15.97 22.94
N VAL A 200 -3.88 16.75 22.38
CA VAL A 200 -3.78 16.97 20.95
C VAL A 200 -2.36 16.72 20.46
N ASP A 201 -2.22 15.87 19.44
CA ASP A 201 -1.00 15.73 18.65
C ASP A 201 -1.25 16.27 17.23
N LEU A 202 -0.30 17.03 16.73
CA LEU A 202 -0.18 17.40 15.32
C LEU A 202 1.02 16.66 14.76
N GLU A 203 0.85 15.99 13.62
CA GLU A 203 1.90 15.30 12.91
C GLU A 203 1.88 15.77 11.45
N ALA A 204 3.05 16.01 10.88
CA ALA A 204 3.20 16.28 9.45
C ALA A 204 4.46 15.57 8.95
N GLY A 205 4.43 15.07 7.72
CA GLY A 205 5.57 14.35 7.18
C GLY A 205 5.55 14.22 5.68
N LEU A 206 6.71 13.81 5.18
CA LEU A 206 7.00 13.50 3.79
C LEU A 206 7.51 12.06 3.71
N ASP A 207 6.98 11.29 2.77
CA ASP A 207 7.43 9.94 2.44
C ASP A 207 7.72 9.89 0.93
N HIS A 208 8.95 9.57 0.56
CA HIS A 208 9.45 9.62 -0.81
C HIS A 208 9.96 8.26 -1.24
N TRP A 209 9.48 7.78 -2.38
CA TRP A 209 9.80 6.50 -2.98
C TRP A 209 10.38 6.69 -4.38
N VAL A 210 11.33 5.85 -4.75
CA VAL A 210 11.95 5.89 -6.08
C VAL A 210 12.16 4.49 -6.61
N GLN A 211 11.57 4.15 -7.77
CA GLN A 211 11.96 2.98 -8.56
C GLN A 211 13.18 3.38 -9.41
N TRP A 212 14.24 2.56 -9.40
CA TRP A 212 15.48 2.89 -10.12
C TRP A 212 16.26 1.64 -10.48
N GLY A 213 17.21 1.77 -11.43
CA GLY A 213 18.04 0.67 -11.89
C GLY A 213 17.26 -0.49 -12.53
N GLY A 214 17.91 -1.62 -12.68
CA GLY A 214 17.35 -2.80 -13.31
C GLY A 214 17.70 -2.95 -14.77
N MET A 215 17.02 -3.88 -15.46
CA MET A 215 17.21 -4.20 -16.87
C MET A 215 15.92 -3.90 -17.64
N SER A 216 15.95 -2.87 -18.47
CA SER A 216 14.85 -2.49 -19.36
C SER A 216 14.95 -3.22 -20.69
N PRO A 217 13.84 -3.74 -21.26
CA PRO A 217 13.84 -4.26 -22.63
C PRO A 217 14.20 -3.19 -23.67
N GLU A 218 13.90 -1.93 -23.40
CA GLU A 218 14.08 -0.80 -24.34
C GLU A 218 15.49 -0.17 -24.21
N TYR A 219 15.96 0.06 -23.01
CA TYR A 219 17.21 0.79 -22.75
C TYR A 219 18.36 -0.11 -22.30
N GLY A 220 18.13 -1.42 -22.11
CA GLY A 220 19.13 -2.30 -21.53
C GLY A 220 19.31 -2.04 -20.03
N ARG A 221 20.55 -2.11 -19.56
CA ARG A 221 20.87 -1.88 -18.15
C ARG A 221 20.75 -0.40 -17.80
N LEU A 222 19.82 -0.09 -16.89
CA LEU A 222 19.64 1.26 -16.38
C LEU A 222 20.76 1.64 -15.37
N PRO A 223 21.04 2.94 -15.18
CA PRO A 223 22.06 3.40 -14.24
C PRO A 223 21.85 2.85 -12.83
N MET A 224 22.89 2.22 -12.24
CA MET A 224 22.79 1.62 -10.90
C MET A 224 24.13 1.59 -10.15
N SER A 225 25.03 2.56 -10.45
CA SER A 225 26.25 2.77 -9.69
C SER A 225 25.99 3.45 -8.34
N TRP A 226 26.97 3.49 -7.46
CA TRP A 226 26.88 4.26 -6.22
C TRP A 226 26.67 5.76 -6.44
N LYS A 227 27.20 6.30 -7.56
CA LYS A 227 26.98 7.69 -7.97
C LYS A 227 25.51 7.91 -8.35
N ASP A 228 24.90 6.94 -9.05
CA ASP A 228 23.51 6.97 -9.44
C ASP A 228 22.59 6.83 -8.23
N TYR A 229 22.96 5.96 -7.29
CA TYR A 229 22.24 5.87 -6.03
C TYR A 229 22.24 7.21 -5.27
N GLY A 230 23.36 7.92 -5.25
CA GLY A 230 23.41 9.28 -4.72
C GLY A 230 22.46 10.25 -5.46
N ARG A 231 22.35 10.12 -6.79
CA ARG A 231 21.37 10.91 -7.59
C ARG A 231 19.93 10.60 -7.20
N VAL A 232 19.60 9.32 -7.05
CA VAL A 232 18.29 8.85 -6.62
C VAL A 232 17.90 9.40 -5.24
N ILE A 233 18.83 9.32 -4.27
CA ILE A 233 18.60 9.85 -2.91
C ILE A 233 18.25 11.34 -2.94
N PHE A 234 18.93 12.14 -3.76
CA PHE A 234 18.79 13.60 -3.81
C PHE A 234 17.90 14.08 -4.97
N ALA A 235 17.17 13.18 -5.63
CA ALA A 235 16.30 13.48 -6.78
C ALA A 235 17.05 14.33 -7.85
N ARG A 236 18.26 13.91 -8.23
CA ARG A 236 19.09 14.59 -9.22
C ARG A 236 18.97 13.92 -10.58
N LYS A 237 19.22 14.69 -11.62
CA LYS A 237 19.25 14.23 -13.02
C LYS A 237 20.18 13.05 -13.23
N GLY A 238 19.79 12.14 -14.13
CA GLY A 238 20.59 11.02 -14.60
C GLY A 238 21.88 11.46 -15.29
N GLY A 239 22.80 10.50 -15.49
CA GLY A 239 24.01 10.69 -16.31
C GLY A 239 23.73 10.56 -17.80
N GLU A 240 24.78 10.60 -18.62
CA GLU A 240 24.69 10.42 -20.07
C GLU A 240 24.17 9.03 -20.47
N ASP A 241 24.34 8.05 -19.60
CA ASP A 241 23.91 6.67 -19.74
C ASP A 241 22.45 6.43 -19.31
N ALA A 242 21.76 7.46 -18.84
CA ALA A 242 20.36 7.37 -18.42
C ALA A 242 19.41 7.63 -19.60
N PRO A 243 18.15 7.11 -19.55
CA PRO A 243 17.08 7.51 -20.45
C PRO A 243 16.92 9.03 -20.54
N GLU A 244 16.39 9.52 -21.64
CA GLU A 244 16.31 10.96 -21.87
C GLU A 244 15.45 11.68 -20.83
N GLY A 245 14.31 11.08 -20.43
CA GLY A 245 13.46 11.61 -19.36
C GLY A 245 14.21 11.78 -18.05
N ASP A 246 15.00 10.78 -17.65
CA ASP A 246 15.83 10.78 -16.45
C ASP A 246 16.98 11.82 -16.52
N ARG A 247 17.51 12.09 -17.70
CA ARG A 247 18.54 13.14 -17.91
C ARG A 247 17.96 14.55 -17.79
N GLN A 248 16.71 14.71 -18.17
CA GLN A 248 16.03 16.02 -18.11
C GLN A 248 15.44 16.31 -16.72
N ASN A 249 14.92 15.29 -16.03
CA ASN A 249 14.27 15.37 -14.71
C ASN A 249 15.15 14.76 -13.61
N ALA A 250 14.63 13.81 -12.86
CA ALA A 250 15.34 13.08 -11.83
C ALA A 250 15.51 11.62 -12.24
N LEU A 251 16.64 11.00 -11.88
CA LEU A 251 16.95 9.61 -12.21
C LEU A 251 15.99 8.64 -11.52
N GLY A 252 15.20 7.93 -12.31
CA GLY A 252 14.23 6.95 -11.84
C GLY A 252 12.81 7.49 -11.69
N ASN A 253 11.87 6.63 -11.35
CA ASN A 253 10.48 6.99 -11.14
C ASN A 253 10.24 7.42 -9.69
N HIS A 254 10.03 8.71 -9.48
CA HIS A 254 9.86 9.34 -8.18
C HIS A 254 8.37 9.52 -7.85
N LEU A 255 7.94 9.04 -6.70
CA LEU A 255 6.60 9.23 -6.17
C LEU A 255 6.65 9.33 -4.64
N GLY A 256 5.61 9.83 -4.04
CA GLY A 256 5.56 9.94 -2.59
C GLY A 256 4.27 10.58 -2.10
N ARG A 257 4.27 10.92 -0.82
CA ARG A 257 3.15 11.58 -0.17
C ARG A 257 3.63 12.66 0.80
N GLU A 258 2.79 13.64 0.98
CA GLU A 258 2.81 14.57 2.10
C GLU A 258 1.58 14.31 2.95
N PHE A 259 1.72 14.28 4.26
CA PHE A 259 0.58 14.08 5.13
C PHE A 259 0.57 15.06 6.30
N VAL A 260 -0.63 15.37 6.74
CA VAL A 260 -0.90 16.06 7.98
C VAL A 260 -1.92 15.27 8.78
N ARG A 261 -1.66 15.06 10.06
CA ARG A 261 -2.52 14.31 10.98
C ARG A 261 -2.74 15.06 12.26
N VAL A 262 -3.97 15.10 12.70
CA VAL A 262 -4.38 15.64 14.00
C VAL A 262 -5.00 14.50 14.80
N ARG A 263 -4.53 14.27 16.01
CA ARG A 263 -5.12 13.32 16.94
C ARG A 263 -5.59 14.05 18.20
N TRP A 264 -6.86 13.94 18.49
CA TRP A 264 -7.47 14.50 19.68
C TRP A 264 -7.97 13.40 20.62
N ARG A 265 -7.48 13.42 21.86
CA ARG A 265 -7.86 12.47 22.91
C ARG A 265 -8.81 13.16 23.88
N ALA A 266 -10.07 12.78 23.82
CA ALA A 266 -11.10 13.14 24.79
C ALA A 266 -11.27 12.03 25.84
N GLU A 267 -12.06 12.30 26.86
CA GLU A 267 -12.32 11.34 27.92
C GLU A 267 -12.99 10.03 27.41
N LYS A 268 -13.93 10.14 26.49
CA LYS A 268 -14.74 9.01 25.98
C LYS A 268 -14.30 8.48 24.62
N PHE A 269 -13.46 9.20 23.90
CA PHE A 269 -13.02 8.83 22.56
C PHE A 269 -11.67 9.43 22.19
N THR A 270 -11.06 8.84 21.18
CA THR A 270 -9.95 9.44 20.42
C THR A 270 -10.40 9.68 18.99
N MET A 271 -10.23 10.90 18.50
CA MET A 271 -10.49 11.25 17.10
C MET A 271 -9.17 11.51 16.38
N THR A 272 -9.02 10.93 15.21
CA THR A 272 -7.87 11.17 14.33
C THR A 272 -8.37 11.65 12.97
N ALA A 273 -7.93 12.82 12.54
CA ALA A 273 -8.13 13.33 11.20
C ALA A 273 -6.79 13.32 10.46
N GLN A 274 -6.78 12.88 9.20
CA GLN A 274 -5.59 12.87 8.35
C GLN A 274 -5.94 13.32 6.94
N TYR A 275 -5.06 14.10 6.34
CA TYR A 275 -4.98 14.33 4.91
C TYR A 275 -3.66 13.75 4.41
N ASP A 276 -3.73 12.91 3.38
CA ASP A 276 -2.62 12.15 2.80
C ASP A 276 -2.60 12.43 1.29
N MET A 277 -1.73 13.32 0.86
CA MET A 277 -1.66 13.84 -0.51
C MET A 277 -0.54 13.16 -1.29
N PRO A 278 -0.82 12.49 -2.43
CA PRO A 278 0.21 11.91 -3.28
C PRO A 278 0.92 12.99 -4.10
N PHE A 279 2.17 12.72 -4.46
CA PHE A 279 2.90 13.47 -5.47
C PHE A 279 3.70 12.53 -6.36
N GLU A 280 3.94 12.95 -7.59
CA GLU A 280 4.90 12.37 -8.53
C GLU A 280 5.82 13.46 -9.02
N ASP A 281 7.11 13.14 -9.17
CA ASP A 281 8.18 14.08 -9.49
C ASP A 281 8.34 15.24 -8.49
N GLY A 282 9.25 16.17 -8.77
CA GLY A 282 9.49 17.33 -7.91
C GLY A 282 8.44 18.43 -7.97
N ARG A 283 7.44 18.30 -8.85
CA ARG A 283 6.40 19.33 -9.05
C ARG A 283 5.34 19.33 -7.95
N GLY A 284 5.02 18.17 -7.38
CA GLY A 284 4.03 18.00 -6.34
C GLY A 284 4.51 18.36 -4.93
N THR A 285 5.83 18.31 -4.70
CA THR A 285 6.41 18.60 -3.39
C THR A 285 6.40 20.10 -3.07
N ILE A 286 6.03 20.44 -1.82
CA ILE A 286 6.11 21.80 -1.23
C ILE A 286 5.07 22.79 -1.79
N LYS A 287 4.60 22.64 -3.02
CA LYS A 287 3.68 23.61 -3.63
C LYS A 287 2.19 23.26 -3.47
N ILE A 288 1.89 22.11 -2.87
CA ILE A 288 0.50 21.61 -2.71
C ILE A 288 -0.27 21.59 -4.05
N GLN A 289 0.45 21.39 -5.14
CA GLN A 289 -0.13 21.47 -6.49
C GLN A 289 -1.12 20.35 -6.78
N ASN A 290 -0.95 19.20 -6.08
CA ASN A 290 -1.83 18.05 -6.24
C ASN A 290 -3.09 18.14 -5.38
N ALA A 291 -3.21 19.11 -4.49
CA ALA A 291 -4.48 19.35 -3.82
C ALA A 291 -5.58 19.72 -4.85
N PRO A 292 -6.79 19.13 -4.75
CA PRO A 292 -7.35 18.40 -3.62
C PRO A 292 -7.13 16.88 -3.66
N ASP A 293 -6.23 16.36 -4.49
CA ASP A 293 -5.98 14.92 -4.55
C ASP A 293 -5.43 14.39 -3.23
N GLY A 294 -5.85 13.19 -2.87
CA GLY A 294 -5.42 12.52 -1.66
C GLY A 294 -6.52 11.69 -0.99
N VAL A 295 -6.22 11.21 0.19
CA VAL A 295 -7.17 10.53 1.07
C VAL A 295 -7.39 11.36 2.33
N TYR A 296 -8.62 11.77 2.53
CA TYR A 296 -9.09 12.46 3.73
C TYR A 296 -9.71 11.44 4.65
N SER A 297 -9.13 11.22 5.82
CA SER A 297 -9.56 10.21 6.77
C SER A 297 -10.02 10.86 8.09
N LEU A 298 -11.14 10.38 8.62
CA LEU A 298 -11.62 10.70 9.95
C LEU A 298 -11.92 9.40 10.69
N VAL A 299 -11.19 9.15 11.77
CA VAL A 299 -11.31 7.96 12.61
C VAL A 299 -11.79 8.37 13.99
N LEU A 300 -12.82 7.72 14.47
CA LEU A 300 -13.33 7.83 15.84
C LEU A 300 -13.15 6.49 16.54
N ASN A 301 -12.33 6.46 17.58
CA ASN A 301 -12.16 5.28 18.45
C ASN A 301 -12.83 5.57 19.79
N LEU A 302 -13.85 4.82 20.15
CA LEU A 302 -14.50 4.92 21.46
C LEU A 302 -13.67 4.19 22.52
N ASN A 303 -13.56 4.78 23.71
CA ASN A 303 -12.81 4.17 24.81
C ASN A 303 -13.53 2.95 25.40
N ASP A 304 -14.85 2.86 25.27
CA ASP A 304 -15.60 1.63 25.55
C ASP A 304 -15.40 0.61 24.43
N ARG A 305 -14.50 -0.33 24.65
CA ARG A 305 -14.14 -1.40 23.69
C ARG A 305 -15.14 -2.56 23.66
N ARG A 306 -16.18 -2.55 24.50
CA ARG A 306 -17.24 -3.58 24.57
C ARG A 306 -18.53 -3.16 23.92
N GLY A 307 -18.68 -1.89 23.55
CA GLY A 307 -19.85 -1.32 22.95
C GLY A 307 -20.24 -1.95 21.62
N PHE A 308 -21.51 -1.79 21.24
CA PHE A 308 -21.98 -2.18 19.90
C PHE A 308 -21.18 -1.50 18.80
N VAL A 309 -20.78 -0.23 18.97
CA VAL A 309 -19.82 0.47 18.13
C VAL A 309 -18.59 0.78 18.97
N THR A 310 -17.40 0.45 18.47
CA THR A 310 -16.11 0.76 19.08
C THR A 310 -15.26 1.69 18.23
N ASP A 311 -15.37 1.55 16.91
CA ASP A 311 -14.59 2.32 15.96
C ASP A 311 -15.47 2.70 14.75
N VAL A 312 -15.35 3.94 14.31
CA VAL A 312 -15.97 4.44 13.08
C VAL A 312 -14.90 5.14 12.26
N LEU A 313 -14.91 4.87 10.97
CA LEU A 313 -14.04 5.53 10.00
C LEU A 313 -14.87 6.07 8.85
N TYR A 314 -14.55 7.26 8.40
CA TYR A 314 -14.95 7.80 7.11
C TYR A 314 -13.71 8.23 6.34
N GLU A 315 -13.64 7.85 5.07
CA GLU A 315 -12.60 8.32 4.15
C GLU A 315 -13.21 8.81 2.85
N PHE A 316 -12.62 9.89 2.34
CA PHE A 316 -12.86 10.38 0.99
C PHE A 316 -11.54 10.33 0.22
N ALA A 317 -11.51 9.52 -0.84
CA ALA A 317 -10.38 9.44 -1.75
C ALA A 317 -10.69 10.26 -3.02
N HIS A 318 -9.77 11.11 -3.43
CA HIS A 318 -9.84 11.93 -4.62
C HIS A 318 -8.50 11.88 -5.35
N THR A 319 -8.49 11.46 -6.61
CA THR A 319 -7.26 11.36 -7.41
C THR A 319 -7.50 11.81 -8.86
N THR A 320 -8.47 12.71 -9.08
CA THR A 320 -8.84 13.14 -10.43
C THR A 320 -8.16 14.42 -10.89
N TRP A 321 -7.50 15.14 -9.98
CA TRP A 321 -6.86 16.42 -10.26
C TRP A 321 -5.50 16.26 -10.94
N GLN A 322 -4.59 15.48 -10.41
CA GLN A 322 -3.28 15.08 -10.96
C GLN A 322 -2.51 16.29 -11.55
N SER A 323 -2.08 17.21 -10.70
CA SER A 323 -1.44 18.51 -11.03
C SER A 323 -2.37 19.55 -11.65
N GLY A 324 -3.66 19.33 -11.61
CA GLY A 324 -4.67 20.29 -12.08
C GLY A 324 -5.25 19.98 -13.45
N GLU A 325 -6.24 20.78 -13.84
CA GLU A 325 -6.87 20.65 -15.14
C GLU A 325 -5.87 20.96 -16.27
N VAL A 326 -6.03 20.29 -17.39
CA VAL A 326 -5.28 20.62 -18.59
C VAL A 326 -5.85 21.92 -19.17
N HIS A 327 -5.02 22.92 -19.21
CA HIS A 327 -5.32 24.21 -19.83
C HIS A 327 -4.49 24.36 -21.11
N ASP A 328 -5.16 24.73 -22.18
CA ASP A 328 -4.56 24.89 -23.47
C ASP A 328 -4.94 26.27 -24.02
N ARG A 329 -3.96 27.15 -24.18
CA ARG A 329 -4.12 28.49 -24.75
C ARG A 329 -2.97 28.87 -25.67
N PRO A 330 -3.16 29.78 -26.62
CA PRO A 330 -2.06 30.32 -27.39
C PRO A 330 -0.96 30.87 -26.47
N ALA A 331 0.29 30.56 -26.75
CA ALA A 331 1.44 31.18 -26.11
C ALA A 331 1.64 32.60 -26.64
N THR A 332 2.06 33.51 -25.78
CA THR A 332 2.54 34.82 -26.23
C THR A 332 3.95 34.69 -26.80
N GLU A 333 4.35 35.66 -27.62
CA GLU A 333 5.70 35.67 -28.21
C GLU A 333 6.79 35.72 -27.15
N GLU A 334 6.58 36.45 -26.05
CA GLU A 334 7.49 36.50 -24.92
C GLU A 334 7.60 35.14 -24.23
N GLU A 335 6.50 34.44 -24.00
CA GLU A 335 6.49 33.09 -23.38
C GLU A 335 7.24 32.09 -24.26
N MET A 336 7.03 32.11 -25.55
CA MET A 336 7.74 31.23 -26.49
C MET A 336 9.24 31.47 -26.47
N THR A 337 9.67 32.72 -26.53
CA THR A 337 11.09 33.10 -26.52
C THR A 337 11.77 32.81 -25.17
N LYS A 338 11.06 33.01 -24.07
CA LYS A 338 11.61 32.84 -22.72
C LYS A 338 11.77 31.37 -22.30
N VAL A 339 10.83 30.53 -22.73
CA VAL A 339 10.79 29.12 -22.26
C VAL A 339 11.60 28.21 -23.20
N TYR A 340 11.68 28.53 -24.49
CA TYR A 340 12.32 27.68 -25.50
C TYR A 340 13.14 28.51 -26.50
N PRO A 341 14.27 29.08 -26.08
CA PRO A 341 15.02 29.98 -26.93
C PRO A 341 15.63 29.31 -28.16
N ASP A 342 15.93 28.01 -28.12
CA ASP A 342 16.73 27.34 -29.13
C ASP A 342 16.03 26.24 -29.93
N ASN A 343 14.86 25.75 -29.50
CA ASN A 343 14.13 24.70 -30.23
C ASN A 343 12.65 24.62 -29.84
N VAL A 344 11.93 25.67 -30.17
CA VAL A 344 10.48 25.80 -29.87
C VAL A 344 9.66 24.73 -30.59
N ASP A 345 10.08 24.35 -31.81
CA ASP A 345 9.33 23.40 -32.62
C ASP A 345 9.32 21.96 -32.07
N ALA A 346 10.42 21.50 -31.50
CA ALA A 346 10.56 20.12 -31.06
C ALA A 346 9.70 19.78 -29.85
N TYR A 347 9.46 20.72 -28.95
CA TYR A 347 8.67 20.49 -27.73
C TYR A 347 7.18 20.42 -28.01
N TRP A 348 6.70 21.14 -29.03
CA TRP A 348 5.28 21.28 -29.34
C TRP A 348 4.78 20.26 -30.38
N GLN A 349 5.66 19.51 -31.01
CA GLN A 349 5.32 18.40 -31.89
C GLN A 349 4.93 17.15 -31.14
N ARG A 350 3.85 17.22 -30.40
CA ARG A 350 3.16 16.00 -29.96
C ARG A 350 2.11 15.62 -31.00
N PRO A 351 2.08 14.37 -31.46
CA PRO A 351 1.32 13.99 -32.66
C PRO A 351 -0.18 14.21 -32.56
N ASP A 352 -0.76 14.20 -31.37
CA ASP A 352 -2.21 14.02 -31.27
C ASP A 352 -3.00 15.22 -30.76
N ASP A 353 -2.42 16.20 -30.01
CA ASP A 353 -3.23 17.24 -29.35
C ASP A 353 -2.55 18.61 -29.13
N PHE A 354 -1.31 18.83 -29.56
CA PHE A 354 -0.58 20.06 -29.26
C PHE A 354 -0.10 20.77 -30.51
N TYR A 355 -0.60 21.97 -30.71
CA TYR A 355 -0.21 22.83 -31.81
C TYR A 355 0.91 23.77 -31.41
N TYR A 356 1.84 24.00 -32.32
CA TYR A 356 2.87 25.01 -32.19
C TYR A 356 2.30 26.35 -31.72
N GLY A 357 2.97 26.98 -30.75
CA GLY A 357 2.55 28.27 -30.20
C GLY A 357 1.46 28.20 -29.13
N ARG A 358 1.20 27.04 -28.53
CA ARG A 358 0.25 26.91 -27.43
C ARG A 358 0.95 26.53 -26.09
N ILE A 359 0.48 27.10 -25.00
CA ILE A 359 0.87 26.74 -23.67
C ILE A 359 -0.12 25.72 -23.08
N VAL A 360 0.38 24.56 -22.70
CA VAL A 360 -0.39 23.52 -22.03
C VAL A 360 0.20 23.29 -20.65
N TYR A 361 -0.64 23.28 -19.63
CA TYR A 361 -0.23 23.06 -18.25
C TYR A 361 -1.32 22.36 -17.44
N GLY A 362 -0.91 21.71 -16.35
CA GLY A 362 -1.79 20.93 -15.49
C GLY A 362 -2.11 19.53 -16.04
N GLY A 363 -2.73 18.67 -15.24
CA GLY A 363 -3.23 17.35 -15.61
C GLY A 363 -2.19 16.39 -16.20
N MET A 364 -0.93 16.63 -15.95
CA MET A 364 0.17 15.89 -16.56
C MET A 364 0.65 14.70 -15.73
N ASP A 365 0.33 14.67 -14.44
CA ASP A 365 0.67 13.53 -13.58
C ASP A 365 -0.25 12.35 -13.89
N THR A 366 0.30 11.16 -13.84
CA THR A 366 -0.46 9.93 -13.98
C THR A 366 -0.05 8.96 -12.87
N TYR A 367 -0.67 9.15 -11.70
CA TYR A 367 -0.27 8.45 -10.48
C TYR A 367 -0.06 6.96 -10.68
N PHE A 368 1.10 6.49 -10.19
CA PHE A 368 1.53 5.10 -10.21
C PHE A 368 1.86 4.53 -11.60
N ASN A 369 1.90 5.38 -12.63
CA ASN A 369 2.41 5.04 -13.95
C ASN A 369 3.79 5.67 -14.18
N SER A 370 4.56 5.09 -15.09
CA SER A 370 5.86 5.62 -15.50
C SER A 370 6.15 5.22 -16.93
N LEU A 371 6.74 6.10 -17.72
CA LEU A 371 7.12 5.84 -19.09
C LEU A 371 8.26 4.81 -19.18
N ASP A 372 9.23 4.88 -18.28
CA ASP A 372 10.39 4.01 -18.26
C ASP A 372 10.14 2.72 -17.45
N TYR A 373 9.50 2.83 -16.28
CA TYR A 373 9.10 1.70 -15.42
C TYR A 373 7.66 1.29 -15.70
N LYS A 374 7.38 0.83 -16.95
CA LYS A 374 6.04 0.61 -17.50
C LYS A 374 5.11 -0.30 -16.67
N SER A 375 5.65 -1.15 -15.79
CA SER A 375 4.81 -1.88 -14.82
C SER A 375 4.21 -0.98 -13.73
N GLY A 376 4.65 0.26 -13.62
CA GLY A 376 4.15 1.24 -12.67
C GLY A 376 4.41 0.84 -11.22
N TRP A 377 3.65 1.46 -10.30
CA TRP A 377 3.73 1.21 -8.87
C TRP A 377 2.88 0.00 -8.46
N THR A 378 3.22 -1.15 -9.05
CA THR A 378 2.58 -2.45 -8.82
C THR A 378 3.58 -3.48 -8.33
N PHE A 379 3.11 -4.51 -7.63
CA PHE A 379 3.91 -5.65 -7.21
C PHE A 379 3.06 -6.93 -7.17
N HIS A 380 3.53 -7.97 -7.87
CA HIS A 380 2.77 -9.22 -8.10
C HIS A 380 1.34 -8.97 -8.60
N GLY A 381 1.20 -8.07 -9.57
CA GLY A 381 -0.07 -7.79 -10.23
C GLY A 381 -1.06 -6.93 -9.43
N LYS A 382 -0.64 -6.39 -8.28
CA LYS A 382 -1.48 -5.52 -7.44
C LYS A 382 -0.84 -4.16 -7.25
N VAL A 383 -1.65 -3.11 -7.18
CA VAL A 383 -1.19 -1.75 -6.85
C VAL A 383 -0.68 -1.72 -5.42
N LEU A 384 0.47 -1.10 -5.18
CA LEU A 384 1.07 -0.97 -3.85
C LEU A 384 0.38 0.11 -3.00
N GLY A 385 -0.18 1.13 -3.64
CA GLY A 385 -0.87 2.24 -2.97
C GLY A 385 -2.36 1.99 -2.76
N LEU A 386 -3.15 3.02 -3.04
CA LEU A 386 -4.61 3.00 -2.87
C LEU A 386 -5.25 1.80 -3.61
N PRO A 387 -5.86 0.83 -2.92
CA PRO A 387 -6.30 -0.43 -3.52
C PRO A 387 -7.50 -0.30 -4.48
N LEU A 388 -8.17 0.85 -4.49
CA LEU A 388 -9.21 1.19 -5.46
C LEU A 388 -8.66 1.49 -6.86
N MET A 389 -7.37 1.79 -6.98
CA MET A 389 -6.71 1.91 -8.27
C MET A 389 -6.56 0.53 -8.89
N THR A 390 -6.92 0.41 -10.17
CA THR A 390 -6.99 -0.87 -10.86
C THR A 390 -5.78 -1.00 -11.78
N PRO A 391 -4.95 -2.03 -11.63
CA PRO A 391 -3.86 -2.30 -12.57
C PRO A 391 -4.39 -2.69 -13.94
N GLU A 392 -3.57 -2.55 -14.99
CA GLU A 392 -3.84 -3.15 -16.29
C GLU A 392 -3.91 -4.69 -16.14
N PRO A 393 -4.67 -5.38 -17.00
CA PRO A 393 -4.67 -6.83 -17.01
C PRO A 393 -3.27 -7.40 -17.20
N ALA A 394 -2.93 -8.41 -16.39
CA ALA A 394 -1.66 -9.10 -16.56
C ALA A 394 -1.62 -9.87 -17.87
N ASP A 395 -0.46 -9.88 -18.53
CA ASP A 395 -0.20 -10.72 -19.69
C ASP A 395 -0.02 -12.22 -19.32
N ALA A 396 0.28 -13.07 -20.31
CA ALA A 396 0.46 -14.50 -20.10
C ALA A 396 1.64 -14.85 -19.16
N SER A 397 2.61 -13.95 -18.99
CA SER A 397 3.73 -14.10 -18.05
C SER A 397 3.38 -13.63 -16.62
N GLY A 398 2.23 -13.03 -16.42
CA GLY A 398 1.81 -12.41 -15.17
C GLY A 398 2.33 -10.99 -14.99
N MET A 399 2.92 -10.38 -16.01
CA MET A 399 3.42 -9.02 -16.01
C MET A 399 2.26 -8.03 -16.23
N VAL A 400 2.24 -6.96 -15.43
CA VAL A 400 1.31 -5.85 -15.53
C VAL A 400 2.03 -4.66 -16.17
N LEU A 401 1.35 -3.94 -17.05
CA LEU A 401 1.88 -2.73 -17.70
C LEU A 401 1.09 -1.49 -17.26
N GLY A 402 1.30 -1.12 -16.00
CA GLY A 402 0.77 0.12 -15.42
C GLY A 402 -0.59 -0.03 -14.73
N VAL A 403 -1.18 1.12 -14.44
CA VAL A 403 -2.44 1.27 -13.71
C VAL A 403 -3.48 1.88 -14.64
N ALA A 404 -4.48 1.07 -14.97
CA ALA A 404 -5.57 1.44 -15.88
C ALA A 404 -6.50 2.51 -15.30
N ASN A 405 -6.73 2.45 -13.99
CA ASN A 405 -7.61 3.37 -13.28
C ASN A 405 -6.90 3.98 -12.08
N ASN A 406 -6.32 5.15 -12.27
CA ASN A 406 -5.69 5.93 -11.20
C ASN A 406 -6.43 7.24 -10.90
N ARG A 407 -7.50 7.55 -11.65
CA ARG A 407 -8.35 8.72 -11.45
C ARG A 407 -9.72 8.29 -10.93
N LEU A 408 -9.97 8.55 -9.67
CA LEU A 408 -11.22 8.14 -9.00
C LEU A 408 -11.62 9.12 -7.91
N ARG A 409 -12.90 9.04 -7.55
CA ARG A 409 -13.45 9.63 -6.33
C ARG A 409 -14.18 8.53 -5.58
N ALA A 410 -13.89 8.39 -4.30
CA ALA A 410 -14.52 7.35 -3.50
C ALA A 410 -14.88 7.83 -2.10
N HIS A 411 -16.02 7.36 -1.62
CA HIS A 411 -16.47 7.47 -0.23
C HIS A 411 -16.38 6.10 0.42
N HIS A 412 -15.78 6.03 1.56
CA HIS A 412 -15.62 4.80 2.32
C HIS A 412 -16.02 5.00 3.77
N VAL A 413 -16.81 4.06 4.27
CA VAL A 413 -17.23 3.99 5.67
C VAL A 413 -16.81 2.64 6.23
N GLY A 414 -16.20 2.67 7.39
CA GLY A 414 -15.88 1.47 8.17
C GLY A 414 -16.43 1.58 9.58
N VAL A 415 -16.98 0.50 10.10
CA VAL A 415 -17.51 0.41 11.48
C VAL A 415 -17.04 -0.90 12.10
N LYS A 416 -16.60 -0.85 13.33
CA LYS A 416 -16.37 -2.02 14.20
C LYS A 416 -17.10 -1.92 15.50
N GLY A 417 -17.36 -3.06 16.08
CA GLY A 417 -17.98 -3.17 17.39
C GLY A 417 -18.21 -4.60 17.81
N ASN A 418 -19.10 -4.78 18.77
CA ASN A 418 -19.41 -6.10 19.30
C ASN A 418 -20.94 -6.32 19.38
N MET A 419 -21.40 -7.42 18.86
CA MET A 419 -22.75 -7.94 19.08
C MET A 419 -22.69 -8.93 20.27
N GLY A 420 -22.77 -8.41 21.50
CA GLY A 420 -22.45 -9.16 22.70
C GLY A 420 -20.96 -9.52 22.74
N ASN A 421 -20.63 -10.81 22.73
CA ASN A 421 -19.23 -11.31 22.72
C ASN A 421 -18.68 -11.58 21.31
N MET A 422 -19.41 -11.19 20.28
CA MET A 422 -19.06 -11.44 18.89
C MET A 422 -18.61 -10.13 18.24
N PRO A 423 -17.29 -9.93 18.01
CA PRO A 423 -16.78 -8.81 17.25
C PRO A 423 -17.30 -8.82 15.81
N TYR A 424 -17.58 -7.65 15.27
CA TYR A 424 -17.92 -7.48 13.87
C TYR A 424 -17.16 -6.33 13.22
N GLY A 425 -17.01 -6.40 11.91
CA GLY A 425 -16.51 -5.34 11.05
C GLY A 425 -17.40 -5.17 9.84
N PHE A 426 -17.75 -3.92 9.54
CA PHE A 426 -18.52 -3.55 8.34
C PHE A 426 -17.72 -2.53 7.54
N LYS A 427 -17.71 -2.69 6.21
CA LYS A 427 -17.14 -1.71 5.27
C LYS A 427 -18.08 -1.49 4.10
N ALA A 428 -18.22 -0.25 3.69
CA ALA A 428 -18.94 0.14 2.48
C ALA A 428 -18.10 1.17 1.72
N THR A 429 -17.84 0.90 0.43
CA THR A 429 -17.03 1.76 -0.44
C THR A 429 -17.81 2.02 -1.72
N TYR A 430 -18.07 3.29 -1.99
CA TYR A 430 -18.61 3.75 -3.26
C TYR A 430 -17.54 4.50 -4.04
N SER A 431 -17.31 4.14 -5.29
CA SER A 431 -16.35 4.84 -6.16
C SER A 431 -16.95 5.21 -7.51
N SER A 432 -16.50 6.34 -8.04
CA SER A 432 -16.63 6.74 -9.44
C SER A 432 -15.25 6.77 -10.07
N ASN A 433 -15.10 6.31 -11.30
CA ASN A 433 -13.81 5.96 -11.89
C ASN A 433 -13.66 6.60 -13.27
N TRP A 434 -12.50 7.21 -13.54
CA TRP A 434 -12.19 7.96 -14.77
C TRP A 434 -11.08 7.34 -15.62
N GLY A 435 -10.50 6.19 -15.17
CA GLY A 435 -9.34 5.59 -15.83
C GLY A 435 -8.05 6.36 -15.57
N ASN A 436 -7.18 6.43 -16.56
CA ASN A 436 -6.00 7.29 -16.56
C ASN A 436 -6.06 8.29 -17.74
N PHE A 437 -5.15 9.24 -17.79
CA PHE A 437 -5.13 10.24 -18.87
C PHE A 437 -4.79 9.68 -20.26
N GLY A 438 -4.14 8.52 -20.36
CA GLY A 438 -3.78 7.88 -21.63
C GLY A 438 -4.88 7.01 -22.24
N MET A 439 -6.01 6.79 -21.53
CA MET A 439 -7.09 5.93 -21.99
C MET A 439 -8.15 6.73 -22.80
N ALA A 440 -7.79 7.23 -23.95
CA ALA A 440 -8.74 7.82 -24.87
C ALA A 440 -9.51 6.74 -25.66
N GLY A 441 -10.75 6.97 -25.98
CA GLY A 441 -11.54 6.21 -26.95
C GLY A 441 -12.41 5.09 -26.35
N ASN A 442 -12.11 3.83 -26.60
CA ASN A 442 -13.00 2.69 -26.36
C ASN A 442 -12.97 2.10 -24.93
N SER A 443 -12.40 2.80 -23.94
CA SER A 443 -12.35 2.34 -22.56
C SER A 443 -13.69 2.51 -21.85
N ILE A 444 -14.04 1.57 -20.96
CA ILE A 444 -15.23 1.68 -20.09
C ILE A 444 -15.22 2.96 -19.25
N TYR A 445 -14.05 3.54 -19.01
CA TYR A 445 -13.87 4.70 -18.13
C TYR A 445 -14.43 6.01 -18.70
N HIS A 446 -14.65 6.13 -20.00
CA HIS A 446 -15.34 7.31 -20.57
C HIS A 446 -16.80 7.42 -20.07
N LEU A 447 -17.40 6.31 -19.64
CA LEU A 447 -18.73 6.26 -19.02
C LEU A 447 -18.70 6.54 -17.51
N ARG A 448 -17.54 6.81 -16.93
CA ARG A 448 -17.34 7.02 -15.49
C ARG A 448 -18.01 5.92 -14.65
N PRO A 449 -17.62 4.66 -14.80
CA PRO A 449 -18.28 3.55 -14.12
C PRO A 449 -18.21 3.74 -12.61
N TRP A 450 -19.34 3.55 -11.97
CA TRP A 450 -19.42 3.55 -10.51
C TRP A 450 -19.38 2.12 -9.95
N GLN A 451 -18.96 1.99 -8.70
CA GLN A 451 -18.89 0.72 -7.98
C GLN A 451 -19.22 0.91 -6.52
N LEU A 452 -20.07 0.02 -5.99
CA LEU A 452 -20.32 -0.14 -4.56
C LEU A 452 -19.77 -1.49 -4.12
N SER A 453 -18.88 -1.49 -3.16
CA SER A 453 -18.26 -2.70 -2.57
C SER A 453 -18.56 -2.76 -1.08
N LEU A 454 -19.15 -3.87 -0.63
CA LEU A 454 -19.61 -4.09 0.73
C LEU A 454 -18.86 -5.26 1.37
N ALA A 455 -18.63 -5.18 2.67
CA ALA A 455 -18.10 -6.27 3.49
C ALA A 455 -18.76 -6.28 4.86
N LEU A 456 -19.12 -7.47 5.34
CA LEU A 456 -19.50 -7.73 6.72
C LEU A 456 -18.70 -8.94 7.20
N GLU A 457 -17.95 -8.76 8.26
CA GLU A 457 -17.12 -9.81 8.88
C GLU A 457 -17.55 -10.01 10.33
N LEU A 458 -17.72 -11.25 10.72
CA LEU A 458 -18.07 -11.67 12.08
C LEU A 458 -16.97 -12.55 12.61
N GLU A 459 -16.55 -12.32 13.86
CA GLU A 459 -15.52 -13.12 14.51
C GLU A 459 -16.11 -13.88 15.71
N PHE A 460 -15.89 -15.19 15.70
CA PHE A 460 -16.27 -16.11 16.76
C PHE A 460 -14.97 -16.52 17.48
N GLY A 461 -14.60 -15.77 18.51
CA GLY A 461 -13.41 -16.01 19.29
C GLY A 461 -13.52 -17.27 20.15
N ARG A 462 -12.44 -17.63 20.84
CA ARG A 462 -12.34 -18.78 21.74
C ARG A 462 -13.45 -18.78 22.81
N ALA A 463 -13.84 -17.59 23.29
CA ALA A 463 -14.90 -17.44 24.28
C ALA A 463 -16.30 -17.83 23.75
N VAL A 464 -16.50 -17.76 22.44
CA VAL A 464 -17.78 -18.12 21.79
C VAL A 464 -17.77 -19.58 21.33
N THR A 465 -16.64 -20.04 20.79
CA THR A 465 -16.52 -21.38 20.19
C THR A 465 -16.19 -22.46 21.22
N ASN A 466 -15.67 -22.11 22.38
CA ASN A 466 -15.06 -23.01 23.38
C ASN A 466 -13.91 -23.87 22.83
N LEU A 467 -13.33 -23.45 21.68
CA LEU A 467 -12.22 -24.13 21.01
C LEU A 467 -10.95 -23.27 21.10
N PRO A 468 -9.76 -23.85 21.02
CA PRO A 468 -8.49 -23.10 21.00
C PRO A 468 -8.26 -22.38 19.66
N VAL A 469 -9.29 -22.16 18.86
CA VAL A 469 -9.26 -21.53 17.53
C VAL A 469 -10.25 -20.38 17.47
N SER A 470 -9.97 -19.40 16.63
CA SER A 470 -10.91 -18.36 16.24
C SER A 470 -11.49 -18.71 14.85
N LEU A 471 -12.77 -18.49 14.70
CA LEU A 471 -13.52 -18.65 13.47
C LEU A 471 -13.98 -17.28 13.01
N SER A 472 -13.78 -16.92 11.74
CA SER A 472 -14.33 -15.70 11.16
C SER A 472 -15.11 -16.04 9.90
N VAL A 473 -16.26 -15.41 9.74
CA VAL A 473 -17.13 -15.53 8.57
C VAL A 473 -17.27 -14.14 7.95
N GLY A 474 -17.00 -14.03 6.65
CA GLY A 474 -17.16 -12.79 5.89
C GLY A 474 -18.21 -12.96 4.79
N ALA A 475 -19.04 -11.94 4.61
CA ALA A 475 -19.97 -11.78 3.49
C ALA A 475 -19.61 -10.51 2.73
N TYR A 476 -19.50 -10.61 1.40
CA TYR A 476 -19.03 -9.54 0.54
C TYR A 476 -19.92 -9.40 -0.69
N GLY A 477 -20.03 -8.18 -1.19
CA GLY A 477 -20.80 -7.92 -2.40
C GLY A 477 -20.24 -6.74 -3.18
N ASP A 478 -20.24 -6.88 -4.50
CA ASP A 478 -19.95 -5.82 -5.46
C ASP A 478 -21.16 -5.57 -6.33
N ILE A 479 -21.55 -4.30 -6.46
CA ILE A 479 -22.65 -3.82 -7.31
C ILE A 479 -22.14 -2.61 -8.08
N GLY A 480 -22.25 -2.62 -9.40
CA GLY A 480 -21.82 -1.47 -10.20
C GLY A 480 -21.52 -1.79 -11.64
N LYS A 481 -20.69 -0.93 -12.25
CA LYS A 481 -20.33 -1.00 -13.66
C LYS A 481 -18.82 -1.12 -13.90
N LEU A 482 -18.01 -1.04 -12.83
CA LEU A 482 -16.54 -1.21 -12.91
C LEU A 482 -16.18 -2.70 -12.89
N TYR A 483 -16.74 -3.43 -11.93
CA TYR A 483 -16.61 -4.88 -11.81
C TYR A 483 -17.93 -5.56 -12.09
N GLN A 484 -17.88 -6.85 -12.36
CA GLN A 484 -19.07 -7.66 -12.47
C GLN A 484 -19.81 -7.71 -11.12
N ASN A 485 -21.14 -7.56 -11.13
CA ASN A 485 -21.94 -7.73 -9.91
C ASN A 485 -21.71 -9.14 -9.37
N CYS A 486 -21.28 -9.22 -8.13
CA CYS A 486 -20.95 -10.50 -7.51
C CYS A 486 -21.17 -10.48 -6.00
N PHE A 487 -21.32 -11.69 -5.47
CA PHE A 487 -21.39 -11.96 -4.05
C PHE A 487 -20.35 -13.02 -3.70
N GLY A 488 -19.77 -12.93 -2.51
CA GLY A 488 -18.79 -13.90 -2.01
C GLY A 488 -18.86 -14.08 -0.52
N LEU A 489 -18.36 -15.21 -0.09
CA LEU A 489 -18.24 -15.60 1.32
C LEU A 489 -16.79 -16.00 1.61
N THR A 490 -16.36 -15.72 2.82
CA THR A 490 -15.11 -16.27 3.35
C THR A 490 -15.36 -17.00 4.67
N LEU A 491 -14.61 -18.09 4.84
CA LEU A 491 -14.49 -18.80 6.10
C LEU A 491 -13.02 -18.83 6.50
N LYS A 492 -12.70 -18.25 7.64
CA LYS A 492 -11.34 -18.27 8.19
C LYS A 492 -11.33 -19.03 9.51
N VAL A 493 -10.43 -20.00 9.61
CA VAL A 493 -10.11 -20.69 10.87
C VAL A 493 -8.68 -20.35 11.22
N SER A 494 -8.43 -19.91 12.44
CA SER A 494 -7.08 -19.54 12.86
C SER A 494 -6.78 -19.97 14.27
N TYR A 495 -5.52 -20.39 14.47
CA TYR A 495 -4.92 -20.64 15.77
C TYR A 495 -3.74 -19.68 15.97
N SER A 496 -3.60 -19.13 17.17
CA SER A 496 -2.43 -18.32 17.56
C SER A 496 -2.03 -18.68 18.99
N SER A 497 -0.71 -18.77 19.22
CA SER A 497 -0.15 -19.01 20.55
C SER A 497 -0.40 -17.83 21.51
N SER A 498 -0.45 -16.60 20.97
CA SER A 498 -0.85 -15.41 21.73
C SER A 498 -2.28 -15.05 21.38
N PRO A 499 -3.22 -15.02 22.32
CA PRO A 499 -4.55 -14.49 22.08
C PRO A 499 -4.44 -12.99 21.74
N ARG A 500 -5.08 -12.58 20.65
CA ARG A 500 -5.24 -11.17 20.31
C ARG A 500 -6.22 -10.49 21.24
#